data_19051c8b41432ffb844566b8fd4f37df
#
_entry.id   19051c8b41432ffb844566b8fd4f37df
#
_cell.length_a   1.000
_cell.length_b   1.000
_cell.length_c   1.000
_cell.angle_alpha   90.00
_cell.angle_beta   90.00
_cell.angle_gamma   90.00
#
_symmetry.space_group_name_H-M   'P 1'
#
loop_
_entity.id
_entity.type
_entity.pdbx_description
1 polymer ?
#
loop_
_entity_poly.entity_id
_entity_poly.type
_entity_poly.pdbx_seq_one_letter_code
_entity_poly.pdbx_strand_id
1 'polypeptide(L)'
;MGLDVLVAVVEAASGRAYAEFVEEEVLAPLGMFDTHFVLPKVYVDHLVMVSEPVPVVGGFKRHEHPRYTIDYPLHPEWPLCSGGAGLTSTAEDYARFLQCYLDRGRAGEGRLLEESTVDTVMADHAPGLLDGGWNQGLAFGVRNGGEAEGAFFWGGYFNTQYFAHPASQTAVVLMKQTYGVNTDSTSKAFDAMLWN
;
A
#
# COMPACT_ATOMS: atom_id res chain seq x y z
N MET A 1 -6.48 5.07 -12.73
CA MET A 1 -7.70 5.85 -13.11
C MET A 1 -8.87 5.61 -12.17
N GLY A 2 -9.30 4.39 -11.84
CA GLY A 2 -10.45 4.18 -10.94
C GLY A 2 -10.26 4.80 -9.55
N LEU A 3 -9.12 4.57 -8.92
CA LEU A 3 -8.83 5.14 -7.60
C LEU A 3 -8.69 6.67 -7.62
N ASP A 4 -8.26 7.26 -8.73
CA ASP A 4 -8.17 8.73 -8.84
C ASP A 4 -9.55 9.38 -8.96
N VAL A 5 -10.54 8.67 -9.49
CA VAL A 5 -11.95 9.13 -9.44
C VAL A 5 -12.46 9.16 -8.00
N LEU A 6 -12.05 8.18 -7.18
CA LEU A 6 -12.40 8.17 -5.75
C LEU A 6 -11.79 9.35 -4.99
N VAL A 7 -10.61 9.83 -5.38
CA VAL A 7 -10.03 11.06 -4.82
C VAL A 7 -11.02 12.22 -4.98
N ALA A 8 -11.51 12.44 -6.20
CA ALA A 8 -12.49 13.50 -6.47
C ALA A 8 -13.81 13.31 -5.69
N VAL A 9 -14.23 12.06 -5.47
CA VAL A 9 -15.40 11.76 -4.64
C VAL A 9 -15.15 12.13 -3.18
N VAL A 10 -13.98 11.80 -2.64
CA VAL A 10 -13.61 12.16 -1.26
C VAL A 10 -13.57 13.69 -1.09
N GLU A 11 -12.95 14.41 -2.03
CA GLU A 11 -12.89 15.87 -2.01
C GLU A 11 -14.29 16.50 -2.07
N ALA A 12 -15.15 16.01 -2.97
CA ALA A 12 -16.52 16.49 -3.10
C ALA A 12 -17.37 16.21 -1.85
N ALA A 13 -17.18 15.07 -1.21
CA ALA A 13 -17.95 14.67 -0.04
C ALA A 13 -17.47 15.35 1.25
N SER A 14 -16.16 15.53 1.40
CA SER A 14 -15.54 16.14 2.59
C SER A 14 -15.47 17.67 2.54
N GLY A 15 -15.45 18.25 1.33
CA GLY A 15 -15.18 19.68 1.10
C GLY A 15 -13.70 20.06 1.36
N ARG A 16 -12.80 19.09 1.43
CA ARG A 16 -11.38 19.25 1.78
C ARG A 16 -10.48 18.72 0.66
N ALA A 17 -9.25 19.22 0.56
CA ALA A 17 -8.25 18.63 -0.31
C ALA A 17 -7.94 17.18 0.13
N TYR A 18 -7.74 16.27 -0.82
CA TYR A 18 -7.55 14.85 -0.55
C TYR A 18 -6.35 14.58 0.37
N ALA A 19 -5.22 15.27 0.14
CA ALA A 19 -4.03 15.10 0.98
C ALA A 19 -4.30 15.47 2.43
N GLU A 20 -4.98 16.60 2.67
CA GLU A 20 -5.38 17.08 3.99
C GLU A 20 -6.33 16.10 4.69
N PHE A 21 -7.33 15.60 3.93
CA PHE A 21 -8.26 14.61 4.44
C PHE A 21 -7.55 13.32 4.86
N VAL A 22 -6.65 12.79 4.02
CA VAL A 22 -5.91 11.56 4.33
C VAL A 22 -4.99 11.76 5.54
N GLU A 23 -4.29 12.89 5.62
CA GLU A 23 -3.39 13.20 6.72
C GLU A 23 -4.13 13.24 8.07
N GLU A 24 -5.25 13.97 8.13
CA GLU A 24 -5.98 14.19 9.39
C GLU A 24 -6.90 13.02 9.77
N GLU A 25 -7.56 12.39 8.79
CA GLU A 25 -8.57 11.34 9.06
C GLU A 25 -8.00 9.92 9.02
N VAL A 26 -6.82 9.71 8.42
CA VAL A 26 -6.24 8.37 8.27
C VAL A 26 -4.86 8.29 8.92
N LEU A 27 -3.90 9.10 8.46
CA LEU A 27 -2.50 8.94 8.86
C LEU A 27 -2.28 9.31 10.33
N ALA A 28 -2.80 10.47 10.76
CA ALA A 28 -2.65 10.93 12.15
C ALA A 28 -3.31 9.99 13.17
N PRO A 29 -4.57 9.52 12.99
CA PRO A 29 -5.18 8.56 13.91
C PRO A 29 -4.44 7.22 13.99
N LEU A 30 -3.77 6.79 12.91
CA LEU A 30 -2.97 5.57 12.87
C LEU A 30 -1.54 5.77 13.38
N GLY A 31 -1.11 7.00 13.64
CA GLY A 31 0.27 7.31 14.02
C GLY A 31 1.28 7.13 12.89
N MET A 32 0.85 7.27 11.64
CA MET A 32 1.68 7.12 10.43
C MET A 32 2.37 8.44 10.08
N PHE A 33 3.28 8.89 10.94
CA PHE A 33 3.91 10.21 10.83
C PHE A 33 5.06 10.30 9.82
N ASP A 34 5.52 9.16 9.29
CA ASP A 34 6.54 9.06 8.24
C ASP A 34 5.91 8.74 6.86
N THR A 35 4.61 9.01 6.70
CA THR A 35 3.85 8.78 5.47
C THR A 35 3.38 10.11 4.89
N HIS A 36 3.78 10.42 3.65
CA HIS A 36 3.59 11.75 3.06
C HIS A 36 3.29 11.69 1.57
N PHE A 37 2.44 12.61 1.06
CA PHE A 37 2.34 12.90 -0.38
C PHE A 37 3.51 13.75 -0.87
N VAL A 38 3.96 14.69 -0.06
CA VAL A 38 5.15 15.50 -0.30
C VAL A 38 6.13 15.26 0.84
N LEU A 39 7.28 14.71 0.51
CA LEU A 39 8.27 14.34 1.51
C LEU A 39 8.90 15.58 2.15
N PRO A 40 8.86 15.71 3.49
CA PRO A 40 9.56 16.78 4.17
C PRO A 40 11.06 16.77 3.88
N LYS A 41 11.68 17.95 3.75
CA LYS A 41 13.10 18.06 3.37
C LYS A 41 14.06 17.28 4.28
N VAL A 42 13.70 17.11 5.54
CA VAL A 42 14.51 16.37 6.52
C VAL A 42 14.60 14.86 6.23
N TYR A 43 13.68 14.34 5.41
CA TYR A 43 13.61 12.91 5.06
C TYR A 43 14.11 12.60 3.64
N VAL A 44 14.57 13.60 2.89
CA VAL A 44 14.99 13.38 1.49
C VAL A 44 16.10 12.34 1.38
N ASP A 45 17.04 12.34 2.31
CA ASP A 45 18.14 11.35 2.32
C ASP A 45 17.69 9.94 2.73
N HIS A 46 16.46 9.79 3.25
CA HIS A 46 15.86 8.50 3.58
C HIS A 46 15.07 7.90 2.42
N LEU A 47 14.80 8.69 1.36
CA LEU A 47 14.04 8.21 0.22
C LEU A 47 14.83 7.17 -0.57
N VAL A 48 14.33 5.95 -0.61
CA VAL A 48 14.91 4.90 -1.44
C VAL A 48 14.60 5.15 -2.91
N MET A 49 15.63 5.30 -3.72
CA MET A 49 15.50 5.54 -5.16
C MET A 49 14.92 4.31 -5.87
N VAL A 50 14.03 4.56 -6.81
CA VAL A 50 13.55 3.51 -7.71
C VAL A 50 14.70 3.06 -8.61
N SER A 51 14.96 1.77 -8.62
CA SER A 51 16.04 1.13 -9.37
C SER A 51 15.50 0.15 -10.40
N GLU A 52 16.23 -0.06 -11.47
CA GLU A 52 15.95 -1.09 -12.47
C GLU A 52 17.18 -1.96 -12.72
N PRO A 53 16.99 -3.25 -13.06
CA PRO A 53 18.12 -4.14 -13.33
C PRO A 53 18.86 -3.71 -14.61
N VAL A 54 20.18 -3.88 -14.61
CA VAL A 54 21.02 -3.69 -15.79
C VAL A 54 21.17 -5.03 -16.51
N PRO A 55 20.56 -5.23 -17.69
CA PRO A 55 20.70 -6.47 -18.44
C PRO A 55 22.16 -6.76 -18.78
N VAL A 56 22.51 -8.06 -18.83
CA VAL A 56 23.83 -8.59 -19.26
C VAL A 56 24.96 -8.33 -18.28
N VAL A 57 25.11 -7.10 -17.78
CA VAL A 57 26.22 -6.73 -16.87
C VAL A 57 25.89 -7.07 -15.42
N GLY A 58 24.61 -7.15 -15.09
CA GLY A 58 24.13 -7.34 -13.72
C GLY A 58 24.11 -6.05 -12.91
N GLY A 59 23.55 -6.13 -11.68
CA GLY A 59 23.37 -4.98 -10.81
C GLY A 59 22.15 -4.14 -11.14
N PHE A 60 22.06 -2.97 -10.52
CA PHE A 60 20.95 -2.04 -10.64
C PHE A 60 21.44 -0.63 -10.96
N LYS A 61 20.64 0.13 -11.67
CA LYS A 61 20.80 1.56 -11.89
C LYS A 61 19.52 2.30 -11.49
N ARG A 62 19.61 3.62 -11.31
CA ARG A 62 18.42 4.45 -11.11
C ARG A 62 17.47 4.27 -12.30
N HIS A 63 16.20 4.07 -12.00
CA HIS A 63 15.15 4.04 -13.01
C HIS A 63 14.78 5.46 -13.45
N GLU A 64 14.61 5.65 -14.75
CA GLU A 64 14.11 6.89 -15.36
C GLU A 64 12.86 6.55 -16.16
N HIS A 65 11.70 7.05 -15.70
CA HIS A 65 10.46 6.78 -16.40
C HIS A 65 10.17 7.85 -17.46
N PRO A 66 9.78 7.44 -18.70
CA PRO A 66 9.65 8.41 -19.82
C PRO A 66 8.41 9.30 -19.73
N ARG A 67 7.43 9.02 -18.86
CA ARG A 67 6.14 9.69 -18.80
C ARG A 67 5.86 10.46 -17.51
N TYR A 68 6.57 10.17 -16.43
CA TYR A 68 6.42 10.84 -15.14
C TYR A 68 7.75 10.83 -14.39
N THR A 69 7.94 11.78 -13.52
CA THR A 69 9.10 11.78 -12.63
C THR A 69 8.85 10.85 -11.45
N ILE A 70 9.84 10.03 -11.13
CA ILE A 70 9.84 9.20 -9.90
C ILE A 70 10.22 10.03 -8.67
N ASP A 71 10.63 11.27 -8.85
CA ASP A 71 11.00 12.21 -7.80
C ASP A 71 9.80 13.07 -7.36
N TYR A 72 8.57 12.74 -7.77
CA TYR A 72 7.37 13.49 -7.42
C TYR A 72 7.21 13.77 -5.92
N PRO A 73 7.68 12.92 -4.99
CA PRO A 73 7.57 13.21 -3.57
C PRO A 73 8.42 14.39 -3.13
N LEU A 74 9.39 14.80 -3.94
CA LEU A 74 10.30 15.94 -3.68
C LEU A 74 9.79 17.27 -4.27
N HIS A 75 8.66 17.25 -4.96
CA HIS A 75 8.12 18.37 -5.72
C HIS A 75 6.82 18.91 -5.10
N PRO A 76 6.88 19.77 -4.09
CA PRO A 76 5.68 20.34 -3.45
C PRO A 76 4.84 21.20 -4.39
N GLU A 77 5.44 21.70 -5.48
CA GLU A 77 4.76 22.46 -6.51
C GLU A 77 3.84 21.62 -7.43
N TRP A 78 4.01 20.30 -7.44
CA TRP A 78 3.14 19.35 -8.19
C TRP A 78 2.84 18.11 -7.36
N PRO A 79 2.17 18.25 -6.23
CA PRO A 79 1.89 17.09 -5.37
C PRO A 79 1.07 16.06 -6.15
N LEU A 80 1.59 14.85 -6.25
CA LEU A 80 0.84 13.74 -6.82
C LEU A 80 -0.07 13.12 -5.76
N CYS A 81 -1.22 13.72 -5.55
CA CYS A 81 -2.26 13.20 -4.65
C CYS A 81 -3.14 12.20 -5.39
N SER A 82 -2.55 11.08 -5.82
CA SER A 82 -3.28 10.00 -6.51
C SER A 82 -3.81 8.98 -5.53
N GLY A 83 -5.02 8.49 -5.76
CA GLY A 83 -5.60 7.39 -4.97
C GLY A 83 -4.95 6.03 -5.21
N GLY A 84 -4.17 5.89 -6.30
CA GLY A 84 -3.46 4.65 -6.64
C GLY A 84 -1.95 4.74 -6.48
N ALA A 85 -1.42 5.93 -6.19
CA ALA A 85 0.01 6.20 -6.00
C ALA A 85 0.17 7.53 -5.26
N GLY A 86 1.40 7.97 -5.01
CA GLY A 86 1.64 9.32 -4.50
C GLY A 86 2.15 9.36 -3.06
N LEU A 87 1.82 8.41 -2.22
CA LEU A 87 2.36 8.33 -0.86
C LEU A 87 3.76 7.72 -0.87
N THR A 88 4.66 8.34 -0.10
CA THR A 88 5.85 7.70 0.45
C THR A 88 5.55 7.23 1.86
N SER A 89 6.13 6.11 2.27
CA SER A 89 5.87 5.53 3.59
C SER A 89 7.04 4.69 4.07
N THR A 90 6.99 4.25 5.31
CA THR A 90 7.89 3.26 5.89
C THR A 90 7.19 1.93 6.10
N ALA A 91 7.96 0.86 6.29
CA ALA A 91 7.39 -0.45 6.62
C ALA A 91 6.65 -0.42 7.97
N GLU A 92 7.13 0.37 8.92
CA GLU A 92 6.51 0.52 10.24
C GLU A 92 5.15 1.21 10.15
N ASP A 93 5.06 2.34 9.44
CA ASP A 93 3.78 3.04 9.24
C ASP A 93 2.78 2.17 8.50
N TYR A 94 3.24 1.47 7.44
CA TYR A 94 2.36 0.59 6.70
C TYR A 94 1.87 -0.60 7.55
N ALA A 95 2.70 -1.10 8.47
CA ALA A 95 2.28 -2.11 9.44
C ALA A 95 1.18 -1.59 10.39
N ARG A 96 1.22 -0.31 10.80
CA ARG A 96 0.14 0.32 11.58
C ARG A 96 -1.18 0.36 10.81
N PHE A 97 -1.11 0.65 9.51
CA PHE A 97 -2.29 0.59 8.64
C PHE A 97 -2.88 -0.82 8.59
N LEU A 98 -2.05 -1.84 8.40
CA LEU A 98 -2.51 -3.24 8.39
C LEU A 98 -3.06 -3.66 9.75
N GLN A 99 -2.44 -3.21 10.84
CA GLN A 99 -2.91 -3.49 12.20
C GLN A 99 -4.33 -2.97 12.43
N CYS A 100 -4.67 -1.80 11.89
CA CYS A 100 -6.05 -1.29 11.96
C CYS A 100 -7.07 -2.28 11.39
N TYR A 101 -6.76 -2.93 10.28
CA TYR A 101 -7.63 -3.97 9.71
C TYR A 101 -7.63 -5.26 10.54
N LEU A 102 -6.48 -5.68 11.07
CA LEU A 102 -6.40 -6.83 11.99
C LEU A 102 -7.22 -6.59 13.26
N ASP A 103 -7.21 -5.36 13.77
CA ASP A 103 -7.97 -4.91 14.94
C ASP A 103 -9.40 -4.47 14.60
N ARG A 104 -9.91 -4.91 13.45
CA ARG A 104 -11.29 -4.68 13.04
C ARG A 104 -11.69 -3.21 12.99
N GLY A 105 -10.78 -2.36 12.49
CA GLY A 105 -10.99 -0.92 12.30
C GLY A 105 -10.61 -0.04 13.49
N ARG A 106 -9.96 -0.58 14.52
CA ARG A 106 -9.46 0.20 15.66
C ARG A 106 -8.20 0.97 15.28
N ALA A 107 -8.05 2.17 15.86
CA ALA A 107 -6.89 3.03 15.74
C ALA A 107 -6.61 3.70 17.09
N GLY A 108 -5.52 3.33 17.74
CA GLY A 108 -5.21 3.81 19.09
C GLY A 108 -6.34 3.50 20.08
N GLU A 109 -6.80 4.53 20.81
CA GLU A 109 -7.92 4.42 21.74
C GLU A 109 -9.31 4.52 21.05
N GLY A 110 -9.32 4.84 19.75
CA GLY A 110 -10.53 5.08 18.96
C GLY A 110 -10.80 4.01 17.90
N ARG A 111 -11.56 4.44 16.91
CA ARG A 111 -11.94 3.62 15.76
C ARG A 111 -11.88 4.45 14.48
N LEU A 112 -11.18 3.94 13.49
CA LEU A 112 -11.10 4.55 12.15
C LEU A 112 -12.22 4.03 11.25
N LEU A 113 -12.51 2.73 11.32
CA LEU A 113 -13.54 2.07 10.51
C LEU A 113 -14.47 1.26 11.41
N GLU A 114 -15.76 1.27 11.11
CA GLU A 114 -16.69 0.34 11.74
C GLU A 114 -16.37 -1.10 11.34
N GLU A 115 -16.65 -2.07 12.22
CA GLU A 115 -16.40 -3.49 11.94
C GLU A 115 -17.11 -3.96 10.67
N SER A 116 -18.35 -3.52 10.47
CA SER A 116 -19.11 -3.82 9.27
C SER A 116 -18.49 -3.26 7.99
N THR A 117 -17.77 -2.13 8.11
CA THR A 117 -17.01 -1.57 6.99
C THR A 117 -15.80 -2.44 6.66
N VAL A 118 -15.08 -2.92 7.67
CA VAL A 118 -13.97 -3.87 7.49
C VAL A 118 -14.49 -5.15 6.83
N ASP A 119 -15.60 -5.71 7.29
CA ASP A 119 -16.22 -6.89 6.68
C ASP A 119 -16.59 -6.65 5.21
N THR A 120 -17.14 -5.48 4.91
CA THR A 120 -17.46 -5.10 3.53
C THR A 120 -16.21 -5.00 2.67
N VAL A 121 -15.15 -4.36 3.15
CA VAL A 121 -13.87 -4.22 2.42
C VAL A 121 -13.24 -5.58 2.12
N MET A 122 -13.35 -6.52 3.07
CA MET A 122 -12.75 -7.85 2.98
C MET A 122 -13.64 -8.89 2.26
N ALA A 123 -14.88 -8.58 1.98
CA ALA A 123 -15.76 -9.49 1.24
C ALA A 123 -15.29 -9.64 -0.21
N ASP A 124 -15.58 -10.80 -0.80
CA ASP A 124 -15.33 -11.03 -2.23
C ASP A 124 -16.36 -10.26 -3.09
N HIS A 125 -15.88 -9.25 -3.79
CA HIS A 125 -16.69 -8.41 -4.68
C HIS A 125 -16.56 -8.76 -6.16
N ALA A 126 -15.58 -9.58 -6.53
CA ALA A 126 -15.37 -10.00 -7.91
C ALA A 126 -14.84 -11.45 -7.99
N PRO A 127 -15.72 -12.42 -7.77
CA PRO A 127 -15.34 -13.83 -7.77
C PRO A 127 -14.66 -14.26 -9.07
N GLY A 128 -13.49 -14.91 -8.94
CA GLY A 128 -12.74 -15.41 -10.08
C GLY A 128 -11.91 -14.33 -10.82
N LEU A 129 -11.81 -13.12 -10.31
CA LEU A 129 -10.95 -12.09 -10.89
C LEU A 129 -9.46 -12.36 -10.63
N LEU A 130 -9.12 -12.94 -9.48
CA LEU A 130 -7.76 -13.27 -9.11
C LEU A 130 -7.55 -14.79 -9.16
N ASP A 131 -6.31 -15.19 -9.49
CA ASP A 131 -5.92 -16.60 -9.55
C ASP A 131 -5.40 -17.13 -8.19
N GLY A 132 -5.14 -18.44 -8.11
CA GLY A 132 -4.47 -19.05 -6.97
C GLY A 132 -5.29 -19.09 -5.67
N GLY A 133 -6.61 -19.04 -5.76
CA GLY A 133 -7.51 -19.08 -4.60
C GLY A 133 -7.64 -17.75 -3.87
N TRP A 134 -7.24 -16.65 -4.52
CA TRP A 134 -7.49 -15.29 -4.08
C TRP A 134 -8.76 -14.73 -4.71
N ASN A 135 -9.44 -13.91 -3.95
CA ASN A 135 -10.62 -13.16 -4.37
C ASN A 135 -10.37 -11.67 -4.25
N GLN A 136 -11.20 -10.86 -4.88
CA GLN A 136 -11.04 -9.42 -4.90
C GLN A 136 -11.99 -8.77 -3.88
N GLY A 137 -11.42 -8.25 -2.79
CA GLY A 137 -12.08 -7.29 -1.90
C GLY A 137 -12.13 -5.88 -2.52
N LEU A 138 -12.61 -4.89 -1.78
CA LEU A 138 -12.67 -3.51 -2.31
C LEU A 138 -11.29 -2.88 -2.48
N ALA A 139 -10.32 -3.22 -1.63
CA ALA A 139 -8.97 -2.66 -1.66
C ALA A 139 -7.87 -3.72 -1.67
N PHE A 140 -8.18 -4.97 -1.39
CA PHE A 140 -7.23 -6.05 -1.17
C PHE A 140 -7.58 -7.29 -2.00
N GLY A 141 -6.57 -8.10 -2.31
CA GLY A 141 -6.77 -9.51 -2.56
C GLY A 141 -7.07 -10.19 -1.22
N VAL A 142 -8.12 -10.98 -1.16
CA VAL A 142 -8.56 -11.67 0.07
C VAL A 142 -8.59 -13.17 -0.14
N ARG A 143 -8.30 -13.95 0.90
CA ARG A 143 -8.34 -15.40 0.86
C ARG A 143 -9.65 -15.92 1.45
N ASN A 144 -10.39 -16.69 0.67
CA ASN A 144 -11.61 -17.34 1.13
C ASN A 144 -11.38 -18.86 1.22
N GLY A 145 -11.35 -19.35 2.45
CA GLY A 145 -11.18 -20.75 2.77
C GLY A 145 -9.75 -21.26 2.89
N GLY A 146 -9.59 -22.42 3.49
CA GLY A 146 -8.32 -23.04 3.81
C GLY A 146 -7.66 -22.46 5.08
N GLU A 147 -6.39 -22.82 5.29
CA GLU A 147 -5.65 -22.40 6.50
C GLU A 147 -5.39 -20.89 6.54
N ALA A 148 -5.42 -20.22 5.40
CA ALA A 148 -5.22 -18.78 5.28
C ALA A 148 -6.53 -17.99 5.10
N GLU A 149 -7.67 -18.53 5.51
CA GLU A 149 -8.95 -17.84 5.42
C GLU A 149 -8.91 -16.48 6.10
N GLY A 150 -9.41 -15.46 5.41
CA GLY A 150 -9.43 -14.08 5.87
C GLY A 150 -8.12 -13.32 5.69
N ALA A 151 -7.06 -13.99 5.23
CA ALA A 151 -5.82 -13.31 4.88
C ALA A 151 -6.04 -12.32 3.74
N PHE A 152 -5.31 -11.21 3.77
CA PHE A 152 -5.37 -10.20 2.74
C PHE A 152 -3.99 -9.67 2.36
N PHE A 153 -3.85 -9.25 1.11
CA PHE A 153 -2.58 -8.81 0.54
C PHE A 153 -2.78 -7.79 -0.56
N TRP A 154 -1.71 -7.12 -0.93
CA TRP A 154 -1.58 -6.43 -2.20
C TRP A 154 -0.10 -6.21 -2.54
N GLY A 155 0.14 -5.78 -3.79
CA GLY A 155 1.46 -5.42 -4.27
C GLY A 155 1.48 -4.07 -4.96
N GLY A 156 2.61 -3.37 -4.88
CA GLY A 156 2.84 -2.09 -5.53
C GLY A 156 3.60 -2.22 -6.85
N TYR A 157 3.50 -1.19 -7.68
CA TYR A 157 4.13 -1.11 -8.99
C TYR A 157 5.67 -1.20 -8.94
N PHE A 158 6.27 -0.76 -7.84
CA PHE A 158 7.72 -0.85 -7.61
C PHE A 158 8.11 -2.03 -6.71
N ASN A 159 7.29 -3.08 -6.69
CA ASN A 159 7.51 -4.33 -5.95
C ASN A 159 7.47 -4.20 -4.42
N THR A 160 6.79 -3.21 -3.89
CA THR A 160 6.34 -3.26 -2.50
C THR A 160 5.29 -4.36 -2.35
N GLN A 161 5.29 -5.08 -1.25
CA GLN A 161 4.32 -6.13 -0.96
C GLN A 161 3.94 -6.11 0.51
N TYR A 162 2.73 -6.51 0.79
CA TYR A 162 2.31 -6.78 2.15
C TYR A 162 1.34 -7.96 2.20
N PHE A 163 1.27 -8.53 3.37
CA PHE A 163 0.36 -9.60 3.72
C PHE A 163 -0.09 -9.42 5.16
N ALA A 164 -1.35 -9.72 5.45
CA ALA A 164 -1.84 -9.78 6.81
C ALA A 164 -2.84 -10.92 6.97
N HIS A 165 -2.84 -11.54 8.16
CA HIS A 165 -3.69 -12.69 8.47
C HIS A 165 -4.36 -12.49 9.83
N PRO A 166 -5.68 -12.24 9.86
CA PRO A 166 -6.41 -11.94 11.08
C PRO A 166 -6.37 -13.06 12.12
N ALA A 167 -6.43 -14.33 11.72
CA ALA A 167 -6.46 -15.43 12.66
C ALA A 167 -5.15 -15.59 13.45
N SER A 168 -4.00 -15.31 12.85
CA SER A 168 -2.70 -15.31 13.53
C SER A 168 -2.26 -13.94 14.02
N GLN A 169 -3.06 -12.89 13.79
CA GLN A 169 -2.70 -11.50 14.13
C GLN A 169 -1.32 -11.09 13.60
N THR A 170 -1.02 -11.51 12.38
CA THR A 170 0.29 -11.28 11.76
C THR A 170 0.14 -10.32 10.59
N ALA A 171 1.00 -9.32 10.52
CA ALA A 171 1.20 -8.47 9.34
C ALA A 171 2.67 -8.50 8.93
N VAL A 172 2.93 -8.57 7.65
CA VAL A 172 4.29 -8.55 7.08
C VAL A 172 4.33 -7.54 5.95
N VAL A 173 5.34 -6.70 5.93
CA VAL A 173 5.53 -5.64 4.93
C VAL A 173 6.91 -5.77 4.31
N LEU A 174 6.97 -5.78 3.00
CA LEU A 174 8.21 -5.77 2.22
C LEU A 174 8.27 -4.47 1.40
N MET A 175 9.16 -3.56 1.78
CA MET A 175 9.39 -2.33 1.03
C MET A 175 10.55 -2.54 0.05
N LYS A 176 10.24 -2.38 -1.23
CA LYS A 176 11.20 -2.42 -2.34
C LYS A 176 10.91 -1.27 -3.29
N GLN A 177 11.93 -0.81 -4.00
CA GLN A 177 11.81 0.22 -5.01
C GLN A 177 12.52 -0.24 -6.29
N THR A 178 11.92 -1.22 -6.98
CA THR A 178 12.47 -1.80 -8.21
C THR A 178 11.44 -1.79 -9.33
N TYR A 179 11.89 -1.44 -10.54
CA TYR A 179 11.08 -1.43 -11.75
C TYR A 179 11.49 -2.56 -12.69
N GLY A 180 10.54 -3.12 -13.42
CA GLY A 180 10.81 -4.13 -14.47
C GLY A 180 11.19 -5.52 -13.95
N VAL A 181 11.04 -5.79 -12.67
CA VAL A 181 11.30 -7.09 -12.04
C VAL A 181 10.01 -7.60 -11.45
N ASN A 182 9.17 -8.22 -12.27
CA ASN A 182 7.85 -8.67 -11.85
C ASN A 182 7.87 -9.89 -10.91
N THR A 183 8.98 -10.62 -10.84
CA THR A 183 9.15 -11.77 -9.93
C THR A 183 10.62 -12.00 -9.67
N ASP A 184 11.20 -11.28 -8.74
CA ASP A 184 12.55 -11.57 -8.28
C ASP A 184 12.55 -12.66 -7.18
N SER A 185 13.75 -13.11 -6.81
CA SER A 185 13.92 -14.13 -5.78
C SER A 185 13.44 -13.68 -4.40
N THR A 186 13.44 -12.36 -4.12
CA THR A 186 13.00 -11.79 -2.84
C THR A 186 11.48 -11.90 -2.71
N SER A 187 10.73 -11.54 -3.76
CA SER A 187 9.28 -11.70 -3.76
C SER A 187 8.87 -13.15 -3.60
N LYS A 188 9.54 -14.07 -4.31
CA LYS A 188 9.29 -15.51 -4.17
C LYS A 188 9.61 -16.03 -2.76
N ALA A 189 10.71 -15.57 -2.16
CA ALA A 189 11.06 -15.94 -0.79
C ALA A 189 10.05 -15.38 0.22
N PHE A 190 9.58 -14.15 0.01
CA PHE A 190 8.53 -13.54 0.82
C PHE A 190 7.24 -14.37 0.75
N ASP A 191 6.77 -14.68 -0.44
CA ASP A 191 5.58 -15.52 -0.63
C ASP A 191 5.75 -16.90 0.03
N ALA A 192 6.91 -17.54 -0.13
CA ALA A 192 7.18 -18.84 0.48
C ALA A 192 7.20 -18.82 2.02
N MET A 193 7.58 -17.70 2.63
CA MET A 193 7.55 -17.54 4.09
C MET A 193 6.12 -17.40 4.65
N LEU A 194 5.19 -16.94 3.82
CA LEU A 194 3.80 -16.73 4.23
C LEU A 194 2.95 -18.00 4.19
N TRP A 195 3.36 -18.99 3.37
CA TRP A 195 2.54 -20.15 3.03
C TRP A 195 3.15 -21.49 3.49
N ASN A 196 4.23 -21.47 4.27
CA ASN A 196 4.81 -22.63 4.96
C ASN A 196 4.63 -22.49 6.47
#